data_c65b27a4e8f073e3c1400b2256f11b17
#
_entry.id   c65b27a4e8f073e3c1400b2256f11b17
#
_cell.length_a   1.000
_cell.length_b   1.000
_cell.length_c   1.000
_cell.angle_alpha   90.00
_cell.angle_beta   90.00
_cell.angle_gamma   90.00
#
_symmetry.space_group_name_H-M   'P 1'
#
loop_
_entity.id
_entity.type
_entity.pdbx_description
1 polymer ?
#
loop_
_entity_poly.entity_id
_entity_poly.type
_entity_poly.pdbx_seq_one_letter_code
_entity_poly.pdbx_strand_id
1 'polypeptide(L)'
;MAVLTMLTMLTMLTVLTMLTILTTGELPNLFARDEVDAILGEVGYAFEEERPKEEPTAAKLWAFFLDRVRSQLHLVLCFSPVGSKFRNRARMFPGLINGCTVDWFLPWPQAALEEVAQSEIGKFEIDVEPEVKAQLIKHMAQTHQTVSDSTADYFDRYRRHVYVTPKSYLSFLQDYQTTYAAKHAAVNHLASSIIVGLDKLVQASSDVDVMKIELKEKEKGCAACRPX
;
A
#
# COMPACT_ATOMS: atom_id res chain seq x y z
N MET A 1 -9.23 -15.80 27.05
CA MET A 1 -10.08 -16.86 26.52
C MET A 1 -11.41 -16.32 25.99
N ALA A 2 -12.22 -15.62 26.78
CA ALA A 2 -13.54 -15.11 26.35
C ALA A 2 -13.48 -14.22 25.09
N VAL A 3 -12.54 -13.30 25.00
CA VAL A 3 -12.39 -12.39 23.81
C VAL A 3 -12.07 -13.19 22.55
N LEU A 4 -11.22 -14.19 22.65
CA LEU A 4 -10.85 -15.04 21.52
C LEU A 4 -12.04 -15.88 21.03
N THR A 5 -12.85 -16.39 21.95
CA THR A 5 -14.08 -17.13 21.60
C THR A 5 -15.15 -16.22 21.00
N MET A 6 -15.30 -15.01 21.50
CA MET A 6 -16.20 -13.99 20.89
C MET A 6 -15.78 -13.65 19.47
N LEU A 7 -14.47 -13.45 19.25
CA LEU A 7 -13.93 -13.13 17.93
C LEU A 7 -14.14 -14.29 16.94
N THR A 8 -13.95 -15.55 17.39
CA THR A 8 -14.21 -16.71 16.54
C THR A 8 -15.70 -16.89 16.24
N MET A 9 -16.57 -16.63 17.21
CA MET A 9 -18.02 -16.65 16.99
C MET A 9 -18.46 -15.60 15.99
N LEU A 10 -17.92 -14.36 16.10
CA LEU A 10 -18.23 -13.28 15.17
C LEU A 10 -17.78 -13.63 13.75
N THR A 11 -16.58 -14.18 13.58
CA THR A 11 -16.09 -14.60 12.25
C THR A 11 -16.90 -15.76 11.68
N MET A 12 -17.39 -16.68 12.53
CA MET A 12 -18.27 -17.76 12.09
C MET A 12 -19.62 -17.22 11.63
N LEU A 13 -20.20 -16.26 12.37
CA LEU A 13 -21.46 -15.63 12.01
C LEU A 13 -21.35 -14.89 10.67
N THR A 14 -20.28 -14.13 10.46
CA THR A 14 -20.06 -13.43 9.18
C THR A 14 -19.90 -14.38 8.00
N VAL A 15 -19.22 -15.51 8.17
CA VAL A 15 -19.09 -16.52 7.11
C VAL A 15 -20.46 -17.16 6.82
N LEU A 16 -21.26 -17.44 7.86
CA LEU A 16 -22.59 -18.01 7.70
C LEU A 16 -23.54 -17.05 6.98
N THR A 17 -23.54 -15.76 7.33
CA THR A 17 -24.36 -14.75 6.65
C THR A 17 -23.95 -14.57 5.19
N MET A 18 -22.63 -14.56 4.90
CA MET A 18 -22.13 -14.51 3.52
C MET A 18 -22.56 -15.75 2.72
N LEU A 19 -22.51 -16.91 3.34
CA LEU A 19 -22.93 -18.16 2.70
C LEU A 19 -24.43 -18.14 2.39
N THR A 20 -25.24 -17.60 3.29
CA THR A 20 -26.69 -17.45 3.09
C THR A 20 -26.96 -16.52 1.88
N ILE A 21 -26.29 -15.39 1.80
CA ILE A 21 -26.40 -14.46 0.64
C ILE A 21 -26.04 -15.20 -0.67
N LEU A 22 -24.93 -15.97 -0.66
CA LEU A 22 -24.48 -16.70 -1.85
C LEU A 22 -25.47 -17.78 -2.31
N THR A 23 -26.17 -18.42 -1.36
CA THR A 23 -27.09 -19.53 -1.69
C THR A 23 -28.51 -19.06 -1.99
N THR A 24 -29.04 -18.14 -1.19
CA THR A 24 -30.45 -17.71 -1.28
C THR A 24 -30.60 -16.36 -1.95
N GLY A 25 -29.57 -15.54 -1.98
CA GLY A 25 -29.61 -14.15 -2.48
C GLY A 25 -30.20 -13.17 -1.48
N GLU A 26 -30.59 -13.63 -0.29
CA GLU A 26 -31.17 -12.76 0.72
C GLU A 26 -30.73 -13.16 2.13
N LEU A 27 -30.82 -12.18 3.03
CA LEU A 27 -30.70 -12.41 4.48
C LEU A 27 -32.11 -12.32 5.08
N PRO A 28 -32.58 -13.36 5.76
CA PRO A 28 -33.88 -13.31 6.40
C PRO A 28 -33.96 -12.13 7.40
N ASN A 29 -35.06 -11.39 7.37
CA ASN A 29 -35.32 -10.26 8.25
C ASN A 29 -34.31 -9.10 8.14
N LEU A 30 -33.66 -8.95 6.97
CA LEU A 30 -32.75 -7.83 6.72
C LEU A 30 -33.53 -6.51 6.61
N PHE A 31 -34.65 -6.53 5.91
CA PHE A 31 -35.47 -5.35 5.65
C PHE A 31 -36.74 -5.35 6.50
N ALA A 32 -37.09 -4.19 7.03
CA ALA A 32 -38.40 -3.95 7.66
C ALA A 32 -39.49 -3.93 6.58
N ARG A 33 -40.74 -4.09 6.96
CA ARG A 33 -41.90 -4.14 6.01
C ARG A 33 -42.03 -2.88 5.16
N ASP A 34 -41.88 -1.73 5.76
CA ASP A 34 -41.92 -0.43 5.10
C ASP A 34 -40.77 -0.27 4.08
N GLU A 35 -39.58 -0.84 4.37
CA GLU A 35 -38.45 -0.88 3.44
C GLU A 35 -38.73 -1.81 2.26
N VAL A 36 -39.33 -2.97 2.52
CA VAL A 36 -39.74 -3.91 1.46
C VAL A 36 -40.75 -3.24 0.51
N ASP A 37 -41.76 -2.54 1.07
CA ASP A 37 -42.78 -1.84 0.27
C ASP A 37 -42.13 -0.74 -0.61
N ALA A 38 -41.16 0.00 -0.06
CA ALA A 38 -40.41 0.99 -0.82
C ALA A 38 -39.58 0.34 -1.98
N ILE A 39 -38.88 -0.75 -1.70
CA ILE A 39 -38.13 -1.52 -2.71
C ILE A 39 -39.06 -2.01 -3.81
N LEU A 40 -40.22 -2.57 -3.47
CA LEU A 40 -41.20 -3.08 -4.41
C LEU A 40 -41.72 -1.94 -5.32
N GLY A 41 -41.92 -0.74 -4.77
CA GLY A 41 -42.33 0.45 -5.51
C GLY A 41 -41.28 0.87 -6.56
N GLU A 42 -40.01 0.90 -6.16
CA GLU A 42 -38.91 1.26 -7.05
C GLU A 42 -38.67 0.21 -8.16
N VAL A 43 -38.71 -1.06 -7.77
CA VAL A 43 -38.48 -2.20 -8.68
C VAL A 43 -39.63 -2.35 -9.70
N GLY A 44 -40.83 -1.91 -9.35
CA GLY A 44 -42.00 -2.00 -10.21
C GLY A 44 -41.81 -1.41 -11.59
N TYR A 45 -41.21 -0.24 -11.69
CA TYR A 45 -40.91 0.43 -12.97
C TYR A 45 -39.95 -0.41 -13.84
N ALA A 46 -38.89 -0.94 -13.26
CA ALA A 46 -37.93 -1.77 -13.98
C ALA A 46 -38.54 -3.11 -14.39
N PHE A 47 -39.40 -3.68 -13.58
CA PHE A 47 -40.13 -4.93 -13.88
C PHE A 47 -41.06 -4.75 -15.10
N GLU A 48 -41.85 -3.67 -15.13
CA GLU A 48 -42.74 -3.37 -16.25
C GLU A 48 -41.97 -3.15 -17.57
N GLU A 49 -40.80 -2.52 -17.48
CA GLU A 49 -39.95 -2.30 -18.66
C GLU A 49 -39.36 -3.61 -19.19
N GLU A 50 -38.86 -4.50 -18.32
CA GLU A 50 -38.22 -5.75 -18.71
C GLU A 50 -39.22 -6.88 -19.01
N ARG A 51 -40.39 -6.88 -18.33
CA ARG A 51 -41.41 -7.95 -18.43
C ARG A 51 -42.82 -7.38 -18.64
N PRO A 52 -43.08 -6.67 -19.77
CA PRO A 52 -44.34 -5.97 -19.97
C PRO A 52 -45.60 -6.87 -20.10
N LYS A 53 -45.39 -8.19 -20.23
CA LYS A 53 -46.50 -9.15 -20.36
C LYS A 53 -46.92 -9.80 -19.06
N GLU A 54 -46.21 -9.53 -17.98
CA GLU A 54 -46.47 -10.15 -16.67
C GLU A 54 -47.13 -9.15 -15.71
N GLU A 55 -48.14 -9.58 -15.00
CA GLU A 55 -48.77 -8.75 -13.95
C GLU A 55 -47.80 -8.57 -12.77
N PRO A 56 -47.56 -7.35 -12.33
CA PRO A 56 -46.69 -7.06 -11.19
C PRO A 56 -47.36 -7.39 -9.87
N THR A 57 -47.16 -8.60 -9.37
CA THR A 57 -47.57 -8.99 -8.03
C THR A 57 -46.38 -8.83 -7.07
N ALA A 58 -46.66 -8.58 -5.77
CA ALA A 58 -45.62 -8.37 -4.77
C ALA A 58 -44.60 -9.52 -4.74
N ALA A 59 -45.04 -10.76 -4.89
CA ALA A 59 -44.18 -11.94 -4.91
C ALA A 59 -43.28 -11.98 -6.14
N LYS A 60 -43.79 -11.58 -7.31
CA LYS A 60 -43.00 -11.52 -8.56
C LYS A 60 -41.99 -10.38 -8.55
N LEU A 61 -42.39 -9.23 -8.05
CA LEU A 61 -41.50 -8.07 -7.86
C LEU A 61 -40.34 -8.42 -6.91
N TRP A 62 -40.65 -9.08 -5.80
CA TRP A 62 -39.63 -9.53 -4.85
C TRP A 62 -38.69 -10.57 -5.49
N ALA A 63 -39.21 -11.55 -6.22
CA ALA A 63 -38.40 -12.52 -6.94
C ALA A 63 -37.50 -11.85 -7.98
N PHE A 64 -38.02 -10.89 -8.73
CA PHE A 64 -37.26 -10.10 -9.70
C PHE A 64 -36.15 -9.29 -9.03
N PHE A 65 -36.46 -8.66 -7.88
CA PHE A 65 -35.43 -7.97 -7.08
C PHE A 65 -34.31 -8.91 -6.66
N LEU A 66 -34.65 -10.10 -6.15
CA LEU A 66 -33.66 -11.10 -5.73
C LEU A 66 -32.80 -11.60 -6.92
N ASP A 67 -33.41 -11.83 -8.08
CA ASP A 67 -32.68 -12.23 -9.29
C ASP A 67 -31.71 -11.13 -9.73
N ARG A 68 -32.14 -9.88 -9.65
CA ARG A 68 -31.29 -8.73 -9.98
C ARG A 68 -30.14 -8.58 -8.97
N VAL A 69 -30.41 -8.76 -7.69
CA VAL A 69 -29.36 -8.78 -6.64
C VAL A 69 -28.35 -9.87 -6.92
N ARG A 70 -28.79 -11.10 -7.22
CA ARG A 70 -27.90 -12.25 -7.51
C ARG A 70 -27.04 -11.99 -8.76
N SER A 71 -27.60 -11.35 -9.79
CA SER A 71 -26.86 -11.10 -11.03
C SER A 71 -25.87 -9.97 -10.92
N GLN A 72 -26.11 -8.99 -10.03
CA GLN A 72 -25.28 -7.78 -9.89
C GLN A 72 -24.36 -7.79 -8.67
N LEU A 73 -24.68 -8.58 -7.65
CA LEU A 73 -23.89 -8.64 -6.43
C LEU A 73 -22.73 -9.64 -6.58
N HIS A 74 -21.51 -9.16 -6.47
CA HIS A 74 -20.31 -9.98 -6.52
C HIS A 74 -19.57 -9.91 -5.17
N LEU A 75 -19.38 -11.07 -4.54
CA LEU A 75 -18.72 -11.18 -3.25
C LEU A 75 -17.28 -11.67 -3.43
N VAL A 76 -16.33 -10.95 -2.87
CA VAL A 76 -14.92 -11.33 -2.85
C VAL A 76 -14.50 -11.61 -1.41
N LEU A 77 -14.12 -12.85 -1.13
CA LEU A 77 -13.73 -13.32 0.19
C LEU A 77 -12.21 -13.51 0.24
N CYS A 78 -11.53 -12.71 1.05
CA CYS A 78 -10.08 -12.77 1.19
C CYS A 78 -9.71 -13.55 2.46
N PHE A 79 -9.09 -14.71 2.27
CA PHE A 79 -8.63 -15.56 3.36
C PHE A 79 -7.14 -15.87 3.24
N SER A 80 -6.46 -15.93 4.40
CA SER A 80 -5.11 -16.47 4.45
C SER A 80 -5.18 -18.00 4.48
N PRO A 81 -4.48 -18.71 3.59
CA PRO A 81 -4.43 -20.17 3.61
C PRO A 81 -3.50 -20.73 4.71
N VAL A 82 -2.80 -19.84 5.41
CA VAL A 82 -1.79 -20.23 6.41
C VAL A 82 -2.47 -20.79 7.67
N GLY A 83 -1.95 -21.94 8.12
CA GLY A 83 -2.43 -22.60 9.33
C GLY A 83 -3.70 -23.42 9.12
N SER A 84 -4.32 -23.82 10.23
CA SER A 84 -5.50 -24.70 10.24
C SER A 84 -6.83 -23.96 10.05
N LYS A 85 -6.85 -22.65 10.26
CA LYS A 85 -8.10 -21.86 10.29
C LYS A 85 -8.88 -21.94 8.98
N PHE A 86 -8.19 -21.78 7.84
CA PHE A 86 -8.82 -21.86 6.52
C PHE A 86 -9.35 -23.28 6.28
N ARG A 87 -8.55 -24.31 6.55
CA ARG A 87 -8.96 -25.73 6.38
C ARG A 87 -10.16 -26.07 7.25
N ASN A 88 -10.20 -25.60 8.49
CA ASN A 88 -11.34 -25.84 9.39
C ASN A 88 -12.61 -25.16 8.89
N ARG A 89 -12.51 -23.91 8.39
CA ARG A 89 -13.66 -23.20 7.77
C ARG A 89 -14.16 -23.94 6.54
N ALA A 90 -13.26 -24.41 5.68
CA ALA A 90 -13.63 -25.16 4.47
C ALA A 90 -14.37 -26.46 4.80
N ARG A 91 -13.98 -27.15 5.87
CA ARG A 91 -14.67 -28.36 6.35
C ARG A 91 -16.04 -28.06 6.95
N MET A 92 -16.16 -26.98 7.72
CA MET A 92 -17.43 -26.60 8.37
C MET A 92 -18.44 -26.01 7.37
N PHE A 93 -17.95 -25.36 6.32
CA PHE A 93 -18.78 -24.69 5.32
C PHE A 93 -18.38 -25.13 3.91
N PRO A 94 -18.80 -26.33 3.47
CA PRO A 94 -18.47 -26.80 2.12
C PRO A 94 -18.95 -25.88 0.99
N GLY A 95 -20.06 -25.17 1.19
CA GLY A 95 -20.59 -24.18 0.26
C GLY A 95 -19.61 -23.02 -0.03
N LEU A 96 -18.71 -22.74 0.92
CA LEU A 96 -17.67 -21.72 0.72
C LEU A 96 -16.70 -22.10 -0.40
N ILE A 97 -16.39 -23.39 -0.52
CA ILE A 97 -15.46 -23.88 -1.54
C ILE A 97 -16.21 -24.20 -2.84
N ASN A 98 -17.37 -24.86 -2.73
CA ASN A 98 -18.14 -25.31 -3.89
C ASN A 98 -18.89 -24.17 -4.59
N GLY A 99 -19.25 -23.11 -3.84
CA GLY A 99 -20.01 -21.97 -4.36
C GLY A 99 -19.15 -20.80 -4.86
N CYS A 100 -17.81 -20.89 -4.74
CA CYS A 100 -16.90 -19.81 -5.11
C CYS A 100 -15.80 -20.30 -6.04
N THR A 101 -15.34 -19.42 -6.91
CA THR A 101 -14.08 -19.63 -7.64
C THR A 101 -12.93 -19.30 -6.68
N VAL A 102 -11.97 -20.23 -6.54
CA VAL A 102 -10.85 -20.04 -5.60
C VAL A 102 -9.60 -19.67 -6.37
N ASP A 103 -9.14 -18.46 -6.17
CA ASP A 103 -7.89 -17.95 -6.75
C ASP A 103 -6.77 -18.04 -5.70
N TRP A 104 -5.73 -18.80 -6.02
CA TRP A 104 -4.58 -18.97 -5.13
C TRP A 104 -3.49 -17.98 -5.47
N PHE A 105 -3.23 -17.05 -4.57
CA PHE A 105 -2.14 -16.07 -4.69
C PHE A 105 -0.85 -16.68 -4.14
N LEU A 106 0.02 -17.07 -5.06
CA LEU A 106 1.34 -17.62 -4.75
C LEU A 106 2.36 -16.50 -4.48
N PRO A 107 3.50 -16.80 -3.86
CA PRO A 107 4.58 -15.82 -3.72
C PRO A 107 5.00 -15.28 -5.10
N TRP A 108 5.34 -14.01 -5.16
CA TRP A 108 5.75 -13.39 -6.41
C TRP A 108 7.12 -13.92 -6.86
N PRO A 109 7.27 -14.31 -8.13
CA PRO A 109 8.59 -14.65 -8.68
C PRO A 109 9.48 -13.41 -8.77
N GLN A 110 10.79 -13.62 -8.84
CA GLN A 110 11.76 -12.52 -8.86
C GLN A 110 11.49 -11.50 -9.98
N ALA A 111 11.14 -11.98 -11.17
CA ALA A 111 10.81 -11.11 -12.30
C ALA A 111 9.66 -10.14 -11.98
N ALA A 112 8.60 -10.64 -11.31
CA ALA A 112 7.48 -9.79 -10.89
C ALA A 112 7.89 -8.79 -9.81
N LEU A 113 8.76 -9.19 -8.86
CA LEU A 113 9.30 -8.28 -7.85
C LEU A 113 10.11 -7.15 -8.49
N GLU A 114 10.95 -7.48 -9.48
CA GLU A 114 11.75 -6.49 -10.24
C GLU A 114 10.84 -5.53 -11.02
N GLU A 115 9.79 -6.04 -11.67
CA GLU A 115 8.83 -5.21 -12.43
C GLU A 115 8.06 -4.25 -11.52
N VAL A 116 7.61 -4.71 -10.36
CA VAL A 116 6.96 -3.86 -9.35
C VAL A 116 7.93 -2.79 -8.83
N ALA A 117 9.16 -3.17 -8.48
CA ALA A 117 10.18 -2.22 -8.05
C ALA A 117 10.50 -1.20 -9.16
N GLN A 118 10.56 -1.64 -10.41
CA GLN A 118 10.75 -0.76 -11.57
C GLN A 118 9.60 0.26 -11.69
N SER A 119 8.37 -0.18 -11.47
CA SER A 119 7.19 0.71 -11.52
C SER A 119 7.20 1.77 -10.41
N GLU A 120 7.61 1.38 -9.19
CA GLU A 120 7.60 2.26 -8.01
C GLU A 120 8.85 3.16 -7.93
N ILE A 121 10.04 2.56 -8.07
CA ILE A 121 11.32 3.27 -7.97
C ILE A 121 11.67 3.97 -9.30
N GLY A 122 11.19 3.46 -10.42
CA GLY A 122 11.41 4.07 -11.74
C GLY A 122 10.91 5.51 -11.81
N LYS A 123 9.76 5.78 -11.23
CA LYS A 123 9.15 7.12 -11.16
C LYS A 123 9.79 8.03 -10.11
N PHE A 124 10.49 7.45 -9.15
CA PHE A 124 11.13 8.19 -8.07
C PHE A 124 12.47 8.78 -8.53
N GLU A 125 12.67 10.06 -8.29
CA GLU A 125 13.91 10.77 -8.64
C GLU A 125 15.02 10.41 -7.65
N ILE A 126 16.01 9.69 -8.16
CA ILE A 126 17.24 9.33 -7.43
C ILE A 126 18.40 9.91 -8.22
N ASP A 127 19.26 10.63 -7.55
CA ASP A 127 20.43 11.28 -8.15
C ASP A 127 21.57 10.25 -8.31
N VAL A 128 21.35 9.30 -9.24
CA VAL A 128 22.32 8.23 -9.56
C VAL A 128 22.28 7.91 -11.06
N GLU A 129 23.34 7.27 -11.54
CA GLU A 129 23.38 6.77 -12.92
C GLU A 129 22.31 5.70 -13.19
N PRO A 130 21.78 5.63 -14.42
CA PRO A 130 20.74 4.66 -14.77
C PRO A 130 21.11 3.20 -14.49
N GLU A 131 22.39 2.84 -14.68
CA GLU A 131 22.88 1.49 -14.38
C GLU A 131 22.78 1.16 -12.89
N VAL A 132 23.17 2.11 -12.03
CA VAL A 132 23.11 1.95 -10.57
C VAL A 132 21.65 1.81 -10.14
N LYS A 133 20.74 2.59 -10.73
CA LYS A 133 19.30 2.50 -10.46
C LYS A 133 18.75 1.12 -10.83
N ALA A 134 19.16 0.57 -11.98
CA ALA A 134 18.73 -0.77 -12.40
C ALA A 134 19.25 -1.87 -11.44
N GLN A 135 20.51 -1.76 -11.00
CA GLN A 135 21.08 -2.70 -10.03
C GLN A 135 20.39 -2.59 -8.65
N LEU A 136 20.04 -1.37 -8.23
CA LEU A 136 19.29 -1.14 -6.99
C LEU A 136 17.94 -1.87 -7.02
N ILE A 137 17.20 -1.76 -8.12
CA ILE A 137 15.90 -2.42 -8.31
C ILE A 137 16.05 -3.95 -8.18
N LYS A 138 17.04 -4.50 -8.87
CA LYS A 138 17.37 -5.93 -8.80
C LYS A 138 17.72 -6.36 -7.37
N HIS A 139 18.54 -5.56 -6.69
CA HIS A 139 18.93 -5.83 -5.30
C HIS A 139 17.73 -5.80 -4.34
N MET A 140 16.78 -4.89 -4.54
CA MET A 140 15.55 -4.84 -3.74
C MET A 140 14.73 -6.12 -3.86
N ALA A 141 14.57 -6.64 -5.09
CA ALA A 141 13.90 -7.91 -5.33
C ALA A 141 14.64 -9.08 -4.67
N GLN A 142 15.96 -9.13 -4.79
CA GLN A 142 16.79 -10.14 -4.13
C GLN A 142 16.70 -10.07 -2.60
N THR A 143 16.67 -8.88 -2.03
CA THR A 143 16.52 -8.67 -0.58
C THR A 143 15.21 -9.30 -0.08
N HIS A 144 14.11 -9.06 -0.77
CA HIS A 144 12.81 -9.66 -0.42
C HIS A 144 12.86 -11.18 -0.45
N GLN A 145 13.48 -11.76 -1.48
CA GLN A 145 13.63 -13.21 -1.60
C GLN A 145 14.51 -13.77 -0.48
N THR A 146 15.66 -13.13 -0.20
CA THR A 146 16.56 -13.54 0.88
C THR A 146 15.86 -13.52 2.25
N VAL A 147 15.06 -12.49 2.52
CA VAL A 147 14.29 -12.40 3.76
C VAL A 147 13.25 -13.54 3.81
N SER A 148 12.57 -13.81 2.69
CA SER A 148 11.61 -14.91 2.59
C SER A 148 12.27 -16.26 2.91
N ASP A 149 13.44 -16.52 2.33
CA ASP A 149 14.18 -17.76 2.54
C ASP A 149 14.64 -17.91 4.01
N SER A 150 15.02 -16.79 4.63
CA SER A 150 15.46 -16.76 6.03
C SER A 150 14.34 -17.01 7.04
N THR A 151 13.07 -16.96 6.63
CA THR A 151 11.94 -17.18 7.56
C THR A 151 11.90 -18.62 8.11
N ALA A 152 12.37 -19.60 7.34
CA ALA A 152 12.45 -20.99 7.78
C ALA A 152 13.48 -21.15 8.91
N ASP A 153 14.68 -20.61 8.72
CA ASP A 153 15.73 -20.62 9.75
C ASP A 153 15.30 -19.87 11.01
N TYR A 154 14.61 -18.74 10.83
CA TYR A 154 14.07 -17.97 11.94
C TYR A 154 13.06 -18.80 12.75
N PHE A 155 12.17 -19.52 12.05
CA PHE A 155 11.20 -20.39 12.74
C PHE A 155 11.92 -21.50 13.52
N ASP A 156 12.95 -22.13 12.93
CA ASP A 156 13.68 -23.21 13.59
C ASP A 156 14.39 -22.74 14.87
N ARG A 157 14.95 -21.52 14.87
CA ARG A 157 15.65 -20.95 16.04
C ARG A 157 14.71 -20.42 17.12
N TYR A 158 13.62 -19.73 16.72
CA TYR A 158 12.78 -18.95 17.65
C TYR A 158 11.38 -19.51 17.83
N ARG A 159 11.01 -20.53 17.06
CA ARG A 159 9.66 -21.15 17.05
C ARG A 159 8.53 -20.12 16.82
N ARG A 160 8.83 -19.05 16.11
CA ARG A 160 7.89 -17.99 15.79
C ARG A 160 7.79 -17.83 14.28
N HIS A 161 6.57 -17.91 13.77
CA HIS A 161 6.31 -17.71 12.33
C HIS A 161 6.34 -16.23 11.97
N VAL A 162 7.07 -15.89 10.94
CA VAL A 162 7.07 -14.60 10.25
C VAL A 162 6.66 -14.86 8.80
N TYR A 163 5.77 -14.06 8.30
CA TYR A 163 5.24 -14.21 6.95
C TYR A 163 5.65 -13.01 6.11
N VAL A 164 6.37 -13.28 5.04
CA VAL A 164 6.77 -12.30 4.05
C VAL A 164 5.67 -12.25 2.99
N THR A 165 5.13 -11.06 2.72
CA THR A 165 3.98 -10.87 1.86
C THR A 165 4.26 -9.81 0.79
N PRO A 166 3.52 -9.78 -0.33
CA PRO A 166 3.61 -8.68 -1.28
C PRO A 166 3.42 -7.29 -0.65
N LYS A 167 2.55 -7.19 0.35
CA LYS A 167 2.34 -5.93 1.09
C LYS A 167 3.62 -5.49 1.81
N SER A 168 4.35 -6.41 2.45
CA SER A 168 5.61 -6.06 3.13
C SER A 168 6.67 -5.58 2.13
N TYR A 169 6.66 -6.12 0.90
CA TYR A 169 7.54 -5.65 -0.17
C TYR A 169 7.20 -4.22 -0.60
N LEU A 170 5.92 -3.92 -0.84
CA LEU A 170 5.49 -2.57 -1.19
C LEU A 170 5.83 -1.56 -0.08
N SER A 171 5.62 -1.92 1.19
CA SER A 171 6.02 -1.08 2.33
C SER A 171 7.54 -0.84 2.34
N PHE A 172 8.33 -1.87 2.08
CA PHE A 172 9.79 -1.75 2.00
C PHE A 172 10.22 -0.74 0.91
N LEU A 173 9.60 -0.79 -0.28
CA LEU A 173 9.89 0.16 -1.36
C LEU A 173 9.53 1.61 -0.94
N GLN A 174 8.38 1.78 -0.30
CA GLN A 174 7.91 3.08 0.19
C GLN A 174 8.80 3.64 1.30
N ASP A 175 9.19 2.79 2.25
CA ASP A 175 10.10 3.15 3.34
C ASP A 175 11.49 3.54 2.79
N TYR A 176 11.95 2.86 1.74
CA TYR A 176 13.20 3.23 1.05
C TYR A 176 13.09 4.65 0.48
N GLN A 177 12.02 4.95 -0.27
CA GLN A 177 11.81 6.28 -0.87
C GLN A 177 11.82 7.38 0.21
N THR A 178 11.09 7.17 1.30
CA THR A 178 10.99 8.11 2.42
C THR A 178 12.35 8.33 3.09
N THR A 179 13.05 7.24 3.35
CA THR A 179 14.38 7.28 4.01
C THR A 179 15.42 7.95 3.10
N TYR A 180 15.41 7.61 1.81
CA TYR A 180 16.32 8.23 0.83
C TYR A 180 16.09 9.74 0.77
N ALA A 181 14.84 10.18 0.61
CA ALA A 181 14.50 11.61 0.54
C ALA A 181 14.99 12.36 1.77
N ALA A 182 14.75 11.83 2.98
CA ALA A 182 15.19 12.45 4.23
C ALA A 182 16.71 12.52 4.33
N LYS A 183 17.43 11.43 3.99
CA LYS A 183 18.90 11.39 4.03
C LYS A 183 19.52 12.29 2.96
N HIS A 184 18.99 12.30 1.76
CA HIS A 184 19.44 13.15 0.66
C HIS A 184 19.29 14.64 1.02
N ALA A 185 18.15 15.04 1.57
CA ALA A 185 17.92 16.42 2.03
C ALA A 185 18.93 16.80 3.13
N ALA A 186 19.20 15.93 4.10
CA ALA A 186 20.15 16.21 5.18
C ALA A 186 21.58 16.37 4.64
N VAL A 187 22.01 15.51 3.72
CA VAL A 187 23.34 15.61 3.10
C VAL A 187 23.47 16.87 2.25
N ASN A 188 22.44 17.22 1.47
CA ASN A 188 22.44 18.43 0.64
C ASN A 188 22.45 19.68 1.51
N HIS A 189 21.74 19.70 2.63
CA HIS A 189 21.80 20.82 3.58
C HIS A 189 23.21 21.00 4.15
N LEU A 190 23.86 19.93 4.52
CA LEU A 190 25.24 19.96 5.05
C LEU A 190 26.23 20.46 3.96
N ALA A 191 26.13 19.91 2.75
CA ALA A 191 26.96 20.30 1.61
C ALA A 191 26.78 21.81 1.30
N SER A 192 25.54 22.28 1.24
CA SER A 192 25.22 23.70 1.00
C SER A 192 25.82 24.60 2.08
N SER A 193 25.73 24.19 3.35
CA SER A 193 26.30 24.95 4.48
C SER A 193 27.82 25.08 4.37
N ILE A 194 28.49 24.00 3.95
CA ILE A 194 29.96 23.99 3.76
C ILE A 194 30.34 24.87 2.57
N ILE A 195 29.63 24.81 1.45
CA ILE A 195 29.87 25.61 0.25
C ILE A 195 29.73 27.13 0.62
N VAL A 196 28.64 27.51 1.27
CA VAL A 196 28.40 28.89 1.72
C VAL A 196 29.53 29.37 2.65
N GLY A 197 29.95 28.46 3.58
CA GLY A 197 31.08 28.79 4.47
C GLY A 197 32.40 29.03 3.72
N LEU A 198 32.71 28.20 2.74
CA LEU A 198 33.89 28.33 1.88
C LEU A 198 33.85 29.64 1.06
N ASP A 199 32.71 29.94 0.45
CA ASP A 199 32.53 31.16 -0.33
C ASP A 199 32.77 32.42 0.53
N LYS A 200 32.26 32.43 1.77
CA LYS A 200 32.49 33.52 2.71
C LYS A 200 33.96 33.66 3.10
N LEU A 201 34.67 32.55 3.29
CA LEU A 201 36.12 32.57 3.60
C LEU A 201 36.93 33.10 2.42
N VAL A 202 36.62 32.69 1.20
CA VAL A 202 37.28 33.18 -0.03
C VAL A 202 37.02 34.67 -0.19
N GLN A 203 35.79 35.11 0.01
CA GLN A 203 35.42 36.53 -0.06
C GLN A 203 36.19 37.35 1.00
N ALA A 204 36.21 36.90 2.23
CA ALA A 204 36.91 37.57 3.33
C ALA A 204 38.43 37.64 3.06
N SER A 205 39.01 36.58 2.50
CA SER A 205 40.43 36.61 2.11
C SER A 205 40.71 37.65 1.04
N SER A 206 39.85 37.74 0.01
CA SER A 206 39.96 38.74 -1.04
C SER A 206 39.83 40.17 -0.48
N ASP A 207 38.85 40.40 0.40
CA ASP A 207 38.63 41.71 1.03
C ASP A 207 39.84 42.14 1.88
N VAL A 208 40.44 41.20 2.63
CA VAL A 208 41.67 41.43 3.41
C VAL A 208 42.84 41.83 2.49
N ASP A 209 43.01 41.18 1.35
CA ASP A 209 44.07 41.51 0.42
C ASP A 209 43.89 42.88 -0.22
N VAL A 210 42.65 43.26 -0.55
CA VAL A 210 42.33 44.64 -1.01
C VAL A 210 42.67 45.68 0.09
N MET A 211 42.23 45.41 1.34
CA MET A 211 42.53 46.28 2.48
C MET A 211 44.04 46.44 2.73
N LYS A 212 44.83 45.36 2.56
CA LYS A 212 46.29 45.40 2.68
C LYS A 212 46.91 46.36 1.63
N ILE A 213 46.41 46.35 0.41
CA ILE A 213 46.89 47.20 -0.67
C ILE A 213 46.54 48.66 -0.32
N GLU A 214 45.31 48.97 0.06
CA GLU A 214 44.89 50.32 0.45
C GLU A 214 45.69 50.84 1.63
N LEU A 215 45.99 49.97 2.63
CA LEU A 215 46.75 50.35 3.81
C LEU A 215 48.18 50.73 3.43
N LYS A 216 48.84 49.97 2.56
CA LYS A 216 50.17 50.27 2.05
C LYS A 216 50.22 51.58 1.27
N GLU A 217 49.19 51.92 0.50
CA GLU A 217 49.08 53.16 -0.22
C GLU A 217 48.95 54.37 0.73
N LYS A 218 48.10 54.26 1.75
CA LYS A 218 47.93 55.29 2.79
C LYS A 218 49.16 55.42 3.63
N GLU A 219 49.90 54.44 3.97
CA GLU A 219 51.20 54.49 4.68
C GLU A 219 52.25 55.27 3.85
N LYS A 220 52.33 54.96 2.53
CA LYS A 220 53.21 55.77 1.62
C LYS A 220 52.83 57.19 1.58
N GLY A 221 51.54 57.54 1.50
CA GLY A 221 51.03 58.92 1.52
C GLY A 221 51.38 59.66 2.84
N CYS A 222 51.21 58.94 3.99
CA CYS A 222 51.59 59.54 5.28
C CYS A 222 53.12 59.72 5.45
N ALA A 223 53.93 58.83 4.90
CA ALA A 223 55.39 58.96 4.95
C ALA A 223 55.89 60.11 4.09
N ALA A 224 55.20 60.43 2.97
CA ALA A 224 55.52 61.55 2.11
C ALA A 224 55.12 62.94 2.73
N CYS A 225 54.25 62.95 3.72
CA CYS A 225 53.77 64.16 4.41
C CYS A 225 54.54 64.48 5.70
N ARG A 226 55.57 63.75 6.10
CA ARG A 226 56.43 64.10 7.25
C ARG A 226 57.47 65.21 6.83
N PRO A 227 57.31 66.47 7.41
CA PRO A 227 58.39 67.52 7.20
C PRO A 227 59.61 67.07 7.99
N UNK A 228 60.71 67.33 7.26
CA UNK A 228 61.76 67.05 7.80
C UNK A 228 62.11 67.83 8.81
#